data_1be58b452782d721e06b58ceeb20e01e
#
_entry.id   1be58b452782d721e06b58ceeb20e01e
#
_cell.length_a   1.000
_cell.length_b   1.000
_cell.length_c   1.000
_cell.angle_alpha   90.00
_cell.angle_beta   90.00
_cell.angle_gamma   90.00
#
_symmetry.space_group_name_H-M   'P 1'
#
loop_
_entity.id
_entity.type
_entity.pdbx_description
1 polymer ?
#
loop_
_entity_poly.entity_id
_entity_poly.type
_entity_poly.pdbx_seq_one_letter_code
_entity_poly.pdbx_strand_id
1 'polypeptide(L)'
;TLLYLGDTAKKDLYVDEKELKNLGIPIDKHSKLPDVVIFDNKRKWLFLIEAVTSHGPVSPKRLLELEDFLKNCKVGKVYVTAFPDMAEFKKHSNNIAWETEVWLMEVPDHMIHFNGDRFIGPR
;
A
#
# COMPACT_ATOMS: atom_id res chain seq x y z
N THR A 1 -4.47 -0.26 13.15
CA THR A 1 -4.80 -1.70 13.22
C THR A 1 -4.26 -2.44 12.00
N LEU A 2 -3.45 -3.45 12.24
CA LEU A 2 -2.95 -4.32 11.17
C LEU A 2 -4.08 -5.21 10.67
N LEU A 3 -4.33 -5.21 9.36
CA LEU A 3 -5.37 -6.03 8.75
C LEU A 3 -4.80 -7.20 7.93
N TYR A 4 -3.62 -7.03 7.37
CA TYR A 4 -2.99 -8.08 6.56
C TYR A 4 -1.48 -7.93 6.59
N LEU A 5 -0.80 -9.05 6.67
CA LEU A 5 0.65 -9.15 6.51
C LEU A 5 0.95 -10.41 5.72
N GLY A 6 1.55 -10.25 4.54
CA GLY A 6 1.99 -11.34 3.71
C GLY A 6 3.52 -11.46 3.70
N ASP A 7 4.03 -12.59 3.23
CA ASP A 7 5.46 -12.79 3.07
C ASP A 7 5.84 -12.96 1.59
N THR A 8 7.13 -13.07 1.32
CA THR A 8 7.65 -13.20 -0.04
C THR A 8 7.27 -14.54 -0.69
N ALA A 9 6.93 -15.55 0.11
CA ALA A 9 6.43 -16.84 -0.38
C ALA A 9 4.92 -16.81 -0.63
N LYS A 10 4.31 -15.64 -0.55
CA LYS A 10 2.86 -15.40 -0.74
C LYS A 10 2.00 -16.15 0.26
N LYS A 11 2.54 -16.34 1.47
CA LYS A 11 1.78 -16.90 2.58
C LYS A 11 1.22 -15.78 3.41
N ASP A 12 0.00 -15.96 3.87
CA ASP A 12 -0.61 -15.02 4.80
C ASP A 12 -0.02 -15.24 6.19
N LEU A 13 0.74 -14.26 6.70
CA LEU A 13 1.27 -14.31 8.06
C LEU A 13 0.23 -13.84 9.07
N TYR A 14 -0.65 -12.94 8.65
CA TYR A 14 -1.75 -12.43 9.45
C TYR A 14 -2.86 -11.92 8.54
N VAL A 15 -4.10 -12.27 8.85
CA VAL A 15 -5.26 -11.81 8.10
C VAL A 15 -6.41 -11.55 9.06
N ASP A 16 -6.91 -10.32 9.08
CA ASP A 16 -8.14 -9.97 9.79
C ASP A 16 -9.29 -9.95 8.79
N GLU A 17 -9.83 -11.12 8.48
CA GLU A 17 -10.87 -11.27 7.44
C GLU A 17 -12.14 -10.50 7.78
N LYS A 18 -12.51 -10.47 9.05
CA LYS A 18 -13.71 -9.78 9.48
C LYS A 18 -13.63 -8.28 9.17
N GLU A 19 -12.52 -7.64 9.53
CA GLU A 19 -12.34 -6.22 9.31
C GLU A 19 -12.15 -5.89 7.83
N LEU A 20 -11.43 -6.73 7.09
CA LEU A 20 -11.30 -6.56 5.65
C LEU A 20 -12.67 -6.59 4.98
N LYS A 21 -13.50 -7.56 5.34
CA LYS A 21 -14.85 -7.68 4.81
C LYS A 21 -15.70 -6.47 5.17
N ASN A 22 -15.60 -6.00 6.42
CA ASN A 22 -16.34 -4.82 6.88
C ASN A 22 -15.99 -3.58 6.07
N LEU A 23 -14.74 -3.47 5.62
CA LEU A 23 -14.28 -2.35 4.80
C LEU A 23 -14.59 -2.50 3.31
N GLY A 24 -15.19 -3.62 2.90
CA GLY A 24 -15.51 -3.86 1.51
C GLY A 24 -14.35 -4.40 0.69
N ILE A 25 -13.36 -5.01 1.33
CA ILE A 25 -12.20 -5.58 0.66
C ILE A 25 -12.45 -7.07 0.41
N PRO A 26 -12.28 -7.57 -0.84
CA PRO A 26 -12.47 -9.00 -1.12
C PRO A 26 -11.53 -9.87 -0.29
N ILE A 27 -12.07 -10.91 0.35
CA ILE A 27 -11.29 -11.79 1.23
C ILE A 27 -10.91 -13.12 0.55
N ASP A 28 -11.40 -13.37 -0.65
CA ASP A 28 -11.15 -14.61 -1.39
C ASP A 28 -9.94 -14.53 -2.33
N LYS A 29 -9.32 -13.36 -2.43
CA LYS A 29 -8.22 -13.11 -3.36
C LYS A 29 -7.04 -12.44 -2.66
N HIS A 30 -6.52 -13.08 -1.61
CA HIS A 30 -5.41 -12.54 -0.82
C HIS A 30 -4.17 -12.25 -1.67
N SER A 31 -3.97 -12.99 -2.78
CA SER A 31 -2.84 -12.78 -3.68
C SER A 31 -2.85 -11.41 -4.35
N LYS A 32 -3.98 -10.71 -4.34
CA LYS A 32 -4.08 -9.34 -4.88
C LYS A 32 -3.79 -8.26 -3.86
N LEU A 33 -3.77 -8.61 -2.57
CA LEU A 33 -3.43 -7.67 -1.51
C LEU A 33 -1.96 -7.27 -1.59
N PRO A 34 -1.61 -6.05 -1.19
CA PRO A 34 -0.21 -5.68 -1.04
C PRO A 34 0.41 -6.42 0.15
N ASP A 35 1.71 -6.24 0.37
CA ASP A 35 2.43 -6.96 1.43
C ASP A 35 1.89 -6.64 2.83
N VAL A 36 1.46 -5.40 3.05
CA VAL A 36 0.95 -4.96 4.35
C VAL A 36 -0.28 -4.07 4.15
N VAL A 37 -1.31 -4.32 4.96
CA VAL A 37 -2.51 -3.47 4.99
C VAL A 37 -2.76 -3.04 6.42
N ILE A 38 -2.79 -1.74 6.65
CA ILE A 38 -3.02 -1.13 7.97
C ILE A 38 -4.18 -0.16 7.88
N PHE A 39 -5.06 -0.19 8.88
CA PHE A 39 -6.17 0.75 8.96
C PHE A 39 -5.98 1.73 10.10
N ASP A 40 -6.01 3.02 9.79
CA ASP A 40 -6.01 4.09 10.78
C ASP A 40 -7.46 4.37 11.18
N ASN A 41 -7.84 3.89 12.35
CA ASN A 41 -9.22 4.00 12.83
C ASN A 41 -9.63 5.45 13.10
N LYS A 42 -8.67 6.31 13.41
CA LYS A 42 -8.96 7.71 13.74
C LYS A 42 -9.25 8.53 12.50
N ARG A 43 -8.41 8.41 11.47
CA ARG A 43 -8.56 9.14 10.22
C ARG A 43 -9.46 8.44 9.22
N LYS A 44 -9.74 7.15 9.43
CA LYS A 44 -10.44 6.29 8.48
C LYS A 44 -9.68 6.20 7.16
N TRP A 45 -8.37 6.02 7.27
CA TRP A 45 -7.48 5.82 6.12
C TRP A 45 -6.96 4.39 6.10
N LEU A 46 -6.96 3.80 4.92
CA LEU A 46 -6.41 2.48 4.69
C LEU A 46 -5.03 2.64 4.05
N PHE A 47 -4.00 2.10 4.69
CA PHE A 47 -2.63 2.11 4.18
C PHE A 47 -2.36 0.80 3.48
N LEU A 48 -1.96 0.88 2.21
CA LEU A 48 -1.70 -0.27 1.34
C LEU A 48 -0.23 -0.21 0.95
N ILE A 49 0.58 -1.10 1.51
CA ILE A 49 2.03 -0.98 1.49
C ILE A 49 2.64 -2.14 0.70
N GLU A 50 3.38 -1.79 -0.37
CA GLU A 50 4.21 -2.74 -1.14
C GLU A 50 5.65 -2.58 -0.69
N ALA A 51 6.26 -3.65 -0.21
CA ALA A 51 7.68 -3.65 0.18
C ALA A 51 8.52 -4.09 -1.02
N VAL A 52 9.50 -3.29 -1.39
CA VAL A 52 10.37 -3.61 -2.54
C VAL A 52 11.48 -4.53 -2.08
N THR A 53 11.19 -5.82 -2.06
CA THR A 53 12.17 -6.88 -1.80
C THR A 53 12.11 -7.92 -2.92
N SER A 54 10.92 -8.47 -3.17
CA SER A 54 10.67 -9.48 -4.21
C SER A 54 9.68 -9.00 -5.25
N HIS A 55 8.89 -7.96 -4.94
CA HIS A 55 7.95 -7.33 -5.85
C HIS A 55 8.41 -5.92 -6.16
N GLY A 56 7.95 -5.37 -7.28
CA GLY A 56 8.26 -4.01 -7.64
C GLY A 56 7.48 -2.98 -6.82
N PRO A 57 7.72 -1.68 -7.07
CA PRO A 57 7.01 -0.60 -6.39
C PRO A 57 5.55 -0.51 -6.83
N VAL A 58 4.79 0.39 -6.19
CA VAL A 58 3.45 0.74 -6.66
C VAL A 58 3.60 1.54 -7.96
N SER A 59 3.68 0.81 -9.06
CA SER A 59 3.76 1.38 -10.40
C SER A 59 2.39 1.88 -10.84
N PRO A 60 2.29 2.66 -11.94
CA PRO A 60 0.99 3.04 -12.48
C PRO A 60 0.07 1.85 -12.76
N LYS A 61 0.63 0.76 -13.28
CA LYS A 61 -0.14 -0.47 -13.54
C LYS A 61 -0.64 -1.09 -12.23
N ARG A 62 0.24 -1.21 -11.23
CA ARG A 62 -0.13 -1.79 -9.93
C ARG A 62 -1.18 -0.93 -9.21
N LEU A 63 -1.05 0.38 -9.32
CA LEU A 63 -2.04 1.29 -8.74
C LEU A 63 -3.44 1.05 -9.32
N LEU A 64 -3.54 0.92 -10.65
CA LEU A 64 -4.82 0.63 -11.30
C LEU A 64 -5.39 -0.71 -10.85
N GLU A 65 -4.55 -1.72 -10.72
CA GLU A 65 -4.97 -3.03 -10.22
C GLU A 65 -5.51 -2.95 -8.79
N LEU A 66 -4.82 -2.21 -7.93
CA LEU A 66 -5.26 -2.04 -6.54
C LEU A 66 -6.56 -1.22 -6.46
N GLU A 67 -6.68 -0.17 -7.25
CA GLU A 67 -7.89 0.65 -7.26
C GLU A 67 -9.10 -0.16 -7.73
N ASP A 68 -8.94 -1.01 -8.73
CA ASP A 68 -10.01 -1.90 -9.16
C ASP A 68 -10.36 -2.92 -8.08
N PHE A 69 -9.34 -3.54 -7.49
CA PHE A 69 -9.53 -4.51 -6.41
C PHE A 69 -10.29 -3.90 -5.22
N LEU A 70 -10.02 -2.63 -4.92
CA LEU A 70 -10.58 -1.92 -3.76
C LEU A 70 -11.76 -1.03 -4.11
N LYS A 71 -12.37 -1.22 -5.28
CA LYS A 71 -13.45 -0.34 -5.76
C LYS A 71 -14.66 -0.26 -4.82
N ASN A 72 -14.91 -1.30 -4.02
CA ASN A 72 -16.01 -1.33 -3.06
C ASN A 72 -15.59 -0.86 -1.66
N CYS A 73 -14.33 -0.52 -1.47
CA CYS A 73 -13.83 0.04 -0.21
C CYS A 73 -13.97 1.56 -0.28
N LYS A 74 -14.74 2.14 0.65
CA LYS A 74 -15.12 3.56 0.57
C LYS A 74 -14.31 4.49 1.46
N VAL A 75 -13.39 3.95 2.26
CA VAL A 75 -12.50 4.77 3.09
C VAL A 75 -11.38 5.38 2.24
N GLY A 76 -10.70 6.40 2.77
CA GLY A 76 -9.55 6.99 2.10
C GLY A 76 -8.41 5.97 2.00
N LYS A 77 -7.68 5.98 0.89
CA LYS A 77 -6.62 5.01 0.62
C LYS A 77 -5.29 5.73 0.44
N VAL A 78 -4.27 5.24 1.14
CA VAL A 78 -2.90 5.73 1.03
C VAL A 78 -2.04 4.58 0.53
N TYR A 79 -1.55 4.71 -0.70
CA TYR A 79 -0.71 3.68 -1.31
C TYR A 79 0.75 4.02 -1.04
N VAL A 80 1.49 3.06 -0.50
CA VAL A 80 2.87 3.27 -0.05
C VAL A 80 3.80 2.25 -0.70
N THR A 81 4.92 2.73 -1.23
CA THR A 81 6.03 1.87 -1.61
C THR A 81 7.10 1.99 -0.53
N ALA A 82 7.45 0.88 0.10
CA ALA A 82 8.46 0.84 1.16
C ALA A 82 9.79 0.34 0.60
N PHE A 83 10.85 1.11 0.81
CA PHE A 83 12.22 0.76 0.39
C PHE A 83 13.12 0.64 1.62
N PRO A 84 14.15 -0.23 1.55
CA PRO A 84 15.11 -0.30 2.65
C PRO A 84 15.91 0.99 2.81
N ASP A 85 16.22 1.68 1.72
CA ASP A 85 17.06 2.88 1.74
C ASP A 85 16.84 3.76 0.51
N MET A 86 17.49 4.91 0.51
CA MET A 86 17.43 5.88 -0.58
C MET A 86 18.00 5.33 -1.89
N ALA A 87 19.02 4.48 -1.82
CA ALA A 87 19.65 3.90 -3.02
C ALA A 87 18.66 3.04 -3.79
N GLU A 88 17.89 2.20 -3.09
CA GLU A 88 16.84 1.39 -3.72
C GLU A 88 15.71 2.26 -4.28
N PHE A 89 15.31 3.29 -3.55
CA PHE A 89 14.31 4.23 -4.05
C PHE A 89 14.76 4.86 -5.37
N LYS A 90 16.01 5.31 -5.46
CA LYS A 90 16.54 5.93 -6.69
C LYS A 90 16.46 4.99 -7.89
N LYS A 91 16.69 3.70 -7.69
CA LYS A 91 16.62 2.71 -8.78
C LYS A 91 15.23 2.60 -9.38
N HIS A 92 14.20 2.81 -8.57
CA HIS A 92 12.81 2.59 -8.97
C HIS A 92 11.99 3.87 -9.10
N SER A 93 12.59 5.04 -8.88
CA SER A 93 11.85 6.30 -8.76
C SER A 93 11.03 6.65 -10.00
N ASN A 94 11.47 6.25 -11.19
CA ASN A 94 10.74 6.53 -12.43
C ASN A 94 9.56 5.57 -12.67
N ASN A 95 9.41 4.53 -11.84
CA ASN A 95 8.31 3.56 -11.95
C ASN A 95 7.25 3.72 -10.87
N ILE A 96 7.40 4.72 -10.01
CA ILE A 96 6.46 4.96 -8.92
C ILE A 96 5.30 5.81 -9.43
N ALA A 97 4.06 5.37 -9.13
CA ALA A 97 2.86 6.09 -9.56
C ALA A 97 2.74 7.43 -8.83
N TRP A 98 2.25 8.44 -9.54
CA TRP A 98 1.83 9.69 -8.90
C TRP A 98 0.66 9.44 -7.95
N GLU A 99 0.49 10.30 -6.99
CA GLU A 99 -0.58 10.22 -5.96
C GLU A 99 -0.34 9.06 -5.00
N THR A 100 0.92 8.62 -4.83
CA THR A 100 1.31 7.59 -3.88
C THR A 100 2.44 8.12 -3.00
N GLU A 101 2.77 7.35 -1.96
CA GLU A 101 3.78 7.72 -0.98
C GLU A 101 4.97 6.78 -1.06
N VAL A 102 6.13 7.26 -0.62
CA VAL A 102 7.34 6.43 -0.49
C VAL A 102 7.82 6.51 0.95
N TRP A 103 8.06 5.34 1.55
CA TRP A 103 8.60 5.22 2.89
C TRP A 103 9.97 4.56 2.84
N LEU A 104 10.95 5.16 3.53
CA LEU A 104 12.30 4.63 3.60
C LEU A 104 12.55 4.10 5.01
N MET A 105 12.97 2.84 5.11
CA MET A 105 13.24 2.22 6.40
C MET A 105 14.32 2.96 7.21
N GLU A 106 15.29 3.56 6.53
CA GLU A 106 16.38 4.29 7.19
C GLU A 106 15.93 5.63 7.81
N VAL A 107 14.77 6.17 7.41
CA VAL A 107 14.16 7.37 8.00
C VAL A 107 12.70 7.12 8.31
N PRO A 108 12.42 6.26 9.31
CA PRO A 108 11.08 5.69 9.51
C PRO A 108 9.99 6.68 9.90
N ASP A 109 10.32 7.85 10.39
CA ASP A 109 9.35 8.88 10.79
C ASP A 109 9.02 9.88 9.69
N HIS A 110 9.48 9.64 8.46
CA HIS A 110 9.21 10.54 7.33
C HIS A 110 8.60 9.80 6.14
N MET A 111 7.92 10.55 5.30
CA MET A 111 7.33 10.05 4.05
C MET A 111 7.68 10.99 2.92
N ILE A 112 7.92 10.43 1.74
CA ILE A 112 8.05 11.20 0.51
C ILE A 112 6.68 11.13 -0.20
N HIS A 113 6.12 12.27 -0.56
CA HIS A 113 4.80 12.34 -1.19
C HIS A 113 4.95 12.64 -2.69
N PHE A 114 4.48 11.72 -3.54
CA PHE A 114 4.42 11.91 -4.98
C PHE A 114 3.03 12.40 -5.36
N ASN A 115 2.70 13.60 -4.93
CA ASN A 115 1.39 14.18 -5.19
C ASN A 115 1.36 14.89 -6.54
N GLY A 116 0.34 14.59 -7.35
CA GLY A 116 0.06 15.25 -8.60
C GLY A 116 -1.04 16.30 -8.41
N ASP A 117 -2.19 16.08 -9.05
CA ASP A 117 -3.34 16.98 -8.92
C ASP A 117 -3.84 17.03 -7.48
N ARG A 118 -3.80 15.92 -6.81
CA ARG A 118 -4.21 15.82 -5.40
C ARG A 118 -3.01 16.16 -4.53
N PHE A 119 -3.03 17.34 -3.99
CA PHE A 119 -1.86 17.87 -3.27
C PHE A 119 -1.58 17.15 -1.94
N ILE A 120 -2.60 16.89 -1.15
CA ILE A 120 -2.47 16.25 0.16
C ILE A 120 -3.64 15.29 0.36
N GLY A 121 -3.38 14.18 1.07
CA GLY A 121 -4.42 13.27 1.49
C GLY A 121 -4.48 11.99 0.68
N PRO A 122 -5.34 11.06 1.06
CA PRO A 122 -5.48 9.76 0.42
C PRO A 122 -6.27 9.83 -0.87
N ARG A 123 -6.15 8.78 -1.65
CA ARG A 123 -6.92 8.61 -2.88
C ARG A 123 -8.34 8.14 -2.57
#